data_9f0392b432333ebf86107a9c3d90494f
#
_entry.id   9f0392b432333ebf86107a9c3d90494f
#
_cell.length_a   1.000
_cell.length_b   1.000
_cell.length_c   1.000
_cell.angle_alpha   90.00
_cell.angle_beta   90.00
_cell.angle_gamma   90.00
#
_symmetry.space_group_name_H-M   'P 1'
#
loop_
_entity.id
_entity.type
_entity.pdbx_description
1 polymer ?
#
loop_
_entity_poly.entity_id
_entity_poly.type
_entity_poly.pdbx_seq_one_letter_code
_entity_poly.pdbx_strand_id
1 'polypeptide(L)'
;MRTLVIGDIHGGLRALHQIMERANVTKNDTLIFLGDYVDGWSQSPQVLDFIIDLTTKQNCICIRGNHDDLLLEWLDESKDNLMWYKHGGEATVIAYESVTLANKKKHIEFLKSLEDFY
;
A
#
# COMPACT_ATOMS: atom_id res chain seq x y z
N MET A 1 -0.14 -5.75 24.77
CA MET A 1 -0.23 -6.07 23.33
C MET A 1 -1.59 -5.69 22.81
N ARG A 2 -1.62 -4.97 21.70
CA ARG A 2 -2.88 -4.54 21.08
C ARG A 2 -2.92 -5.02 19.64
N THR A 3 -4.13 -5.13 19.10
CA THR A 3 -4.36 -5.31 17.67
C THR A 3 -5.02 -4.04 17.14
N LEU A 4 -4.36 -3.38 16.21
CA LEU A 4 -4.82 -2.14 15.62
C LEU A 4 -5.19 -2.35 14.16
N VAL A 5 -6.35 -1.84 13.76
CA VAL A 5 -6.85 -1.96 12.39
C VAL A 5 -6.71 -0.61 11.68
N ILE A 6 -6.10 -0.62 10.51
CA ILE A 6 -5.88 0.59 9.72
C ILE A 6 -6.66 0.46 8.41
N GLY A 7 -7.54 1.42 8.17
CA GLY A 7 -8.38 1.46 6.98
C GLY A 7 -7.65 1.97 5.75
N ASP A 8 -8.41 2.42 4.77
CA ASP A 8 -7.88 2.85 3.46
C ASP A 8 -6.84 3.97 3.59
N ILE A 9 -5.74 3.82 2.90
CA ILE A 9 -4.61 4.76 2.94
C ILE A 9 -4.55 5.59 1.65
N HIS A 10 -4.79 4.97 0.51
CA HIS A 10 -4.84 5.62 -0.81
C HIS A 10 -3.65 6.56 -1.10
N GLY A 11 -2.42 6.09 -0.83
CA GLY A 11 -1.21 6.85 -1.10
C GLY A 11 -0.98 8.03 -0.15
N GLY A 12 -1.70 8.09 0.96
CA GLY A 12 -1.58 9.15 1.95
C GLY A 12 -0.55 8.84 3.02
N LEU A 13 0.74 8.91 2.67
CA LEU A 13 1.83 8.56 3.57
C LEU A 13 1.84 9.40 4.84
N ARG A 14 1.62 10.71 4.71
CA ARG A 14 1.62 11.61 5.85
C ARG A 14 0.51 11.27 6.85
N ALA A 15 -0.68 10.98 6.33
CA ALA A 15 -1.82 10.58 7.16
C ALA A 15 -1.53 9.26 7.88
N LEU A 16 -0.90 8.30 7.19
CA LEU A 16 -0.51 7.03 7.78
C LEU A 16 0.48 7.26 8.94
N HIS A 17 1.51 8.06 8.75
CA HIS A 17 2.47 8.39 9.80
C HIS A 17 1.79 9.05 11.00
N GLN A 18 0.85 9.96 10.77
CA GLN A 18 0.12 10.64 11.84
C GLN A 18 -0.74 9.67 12.65
N ILE A 19 -1.41 8.73 11.98
CA ILE A 19 -2.22 7.72 12.66
C ILE A 19 -1.35 6.85 13.55
N MET A 20 -0.22 6.39 13.05
CA MET A 20 0.70 5.53 13.82
C MET A 20 1.27 6.27 15.03
N GLU A 21 1.60 7.54 14.88
CA GLU A 21 2.11 8.37 15.96
C GLU A 21 1.05 8.59 17.03
N ARG A 22 -0.17 8.96 16.62
CA ARG A 22 -1.28 9.23 17.55
C ARG A 22 -1.70 7.99 18.33
N ALA A 23 -1.62 6.82 17.70
CA ALA A 23 -1.97 5.56 18.35
C ALA A 23 -0.83 5.02 19.23
N ASN A 24 0.34 5.67 19.22
CA ASN A 24 1.53 5.21 19.93
C ASN A 24 1.85 3.74 19.61
N VAL A 25 1.94 3.42 18.33
CA VAL A 25 2.22 2.04 17.89
C VAL A 25 3.57 1.59 18.42
N THR A 26 3.59 0.40 19.04
CA THR A 26 4.81 -0.21 19.57
C THR A 26 5.06 -1.54 18.88
N LYS A 27 6.28 -2.06 19.05
CA LYS A 27 6.67 -3.36 18.46
C LYS A 27 5.82 -4.53 18.96
N ASN A 28 5.14 -4.37 20.09
CA ASN A 28 4.28 -5.41 20.65
C ASN A 28 2.87 -5.41 20.05
N ASP A 29 2.53 -4.38 19.29
CA ASP A 29 1.22 -4.29 18.67
C ASP A 29 1.20 -5.09 17.36
N THR A 30 0.04 -5.68 17.05
CA THR A 30 -0.22 -6.28 15.75
C THR A 30 -1.02 -5.28 14.93
N LEU A 31 -0.58 -5.03 13.69
CA LEU A 31 -1.25 -4.12 12.77
C LEU A 31 -1.98 -4.92 11.69
N ILE A 32 -3.25 -4.60 11.48
CA ILE A 32 -4.04 -5.16 10.40
C ILE A 32 -4.37 -4.04 9.42
N PHE A 33 -3.81 -4.12 8.22
CA PHE A 33 -4.10 -3.17 7.15
C PHE A 33 -5.21 -3.75 6.27
N LEU A 34 -6.28 -3.00 6.08
CA LEU A 34 -7.47 -3.49 5.35
C LEU A 34 -7.35 -3.45 3.84
N GLY A 35 -6.27 -2.88 3.31
CA GLY A 35 -6.08 -2.77 1.87
C GLY A 35 -6.31 -1.36 1.36
N ASP A 36 -6.34 -1.22 0.03
CA ASP A 36 -6.42 0.07 -0.66
C ASP A 36 -5.32 1.02 -0.20
N TYR A 37 -4.07 0.54 -0.33
CA TYR A 37 -2.87 1.30 0.03
C TYR A 37 -2.59 2.42 -0.94
N VAL A 38 -3.07 2.31 -2.15
CA VAL A 38 -2.67 3.10 -3.31
C VAL A 38 -3.85 3.87 -3.90
N ASP A 39 -3.54 4.77 -4.80
CA ASP A 39 -4.44 5.60 -5.57
C ASP A 39 -5.10 6.72 -4.76
N GLY A 40 -5.33 7.84 -5.41
CA GLY A 40 -5.94 9.01 -4.81
C GLY A 40 -4.92 10.09 -4.46
N TRP A 41 -3.99 9.80 -3.56
CA TRP A 41 -2.92 10.73 -3.19
C TRP A 41 -1.62 10.40 -3.94
N SER A 42 -0.64 11.26 -3.82
CA SER A 42 0.55 11.24 -4.69
C SER A 42 1.68 10.31 -4.24
N GLN A 43 1.56 9.63 -3.10
CA GLN A 43 2.67 8.91 -2.48
C GLN A 43 2.43 7.40 -2.37
N SER A 44 1.73 6.82 -3.35
CA SER A 44 1.47 5.38 -3.36
C SER A 44 2.74 4.52 -3.31
N PRO A 45 3.80 4.80 -4.11
CA PRO A 45 5.02 4.00 -3.99
C PRO A 45 5.67 4.12 -2.62
N GLN A 46 5.65 5.31 -2.03
CA GLN A 46 6.25 5.55 -0.71
C GLN A 46 5.45 4.85 0.40
N VAL A 47 4.12 4.77 0.26
CA VAL A 47 3.29 4.02 1.20
C VAL A 47 3.67 2.54 1.15
N LEU A 48 3.80 1.97 -0.04
CA LEU A 48 4.20 0.57 -0.17
C LEU A 48 5.60 0.34 0.40
N ASP A 49 6.56 1.21 0.14
CA ASP A 49 7.89 1.12 0.72
C ASP A 49 7.83 1.11 2.25
N PHE A 50 7.05 2.00 2.83
CA PHE A 50 6.90 2.11 4.28
C PHE A 50 6.30 0.82 4.88
N ILE A 51 5.23 0.30 4.28
CA ILE A 51 4.57 -0.91 4.80
C ILE A 51 5.46 -2.13 4.63
N ILE A 52 6.14 -2.27 3.49
CA ILE A 52 7.08 -3.38 3.26
C ILE A 52 8.16 -3.38 4.34
N ASP A 53 8.76 -2.23 4.62
CA ASP A 53 9.76 -2.10 5.68
C ASP A 53 9.16 -2.45 7.04
N LEU A 54 7.96 -1.97 7.31
CA LEU A 54 7.27 -2.22 8.58
C LEU A 54 7.02 -3.70 8.82
N THR A 55 6.70 -4.47 7.78
CA THR A 55 6.46 -5.91 7.91
C THR A 55 7.70 -6.68 8.35
N THR A 56 8.88 -6.12 8.17
CA THR A 56 10.13 -6.75 8.64
C THR A 56 10.41 -6.49 10.13
N LYS A 57 9.75 -5.51 10.72
CA LYS A 57 10.00 -5.03 12.09
C LYS A 57 8.84 -5.27 13.03
N GLN A 58 7.68 -5.52 12.50
CA GLN A 58 6.44 -5.56 13.29
C GLN A 58 5.50 -6.63 12.75
N ASN A 59 4.68 -7.20 13.63
CA ASN A 59 3.68 -8.17 13.19
C ASN A 59 2.57 -7.43 12.44
N CYS A 60 2.50 -7.66 11.13
CA CYS A 60 1.54 -7.02 10.25
C CYS A 60 0.76 -8.06 9.47
N ILE A 61 -0.54 -7.83 9.34
CA ILE A 61 -1.42 -8.59 8.46
C ILE A 61 -1.90 -7.61 7.41
N CYS A 62 -1.60 -7.90 6.14
CA CYS A 62 -1.89 -7.00 5.03
C CYS A 62 -2.95 -7.64 4.13
N ILE A 63 -4.14 -7.08 4.14
CA ILE A 63 -5.28 -7.55 3.36
C ILE A 63 -5.29 -6.81 2.02
N ARG A 64 -5.81 -7.46 0.99
CA ARG A 64 -5.89 -6.95 -0.37
C ARG A 64 -7.12 -6.07 -0.56
N GLY A 65 -6.91 -4.85 -1.05
CA GLY A 65 -7.99 -3.98 -1.47
C GLY A 65 -8.17 -4.01 -2.98
N ASN A 66 -9.26 -3.44 -3.45
CA ASN A 66 -9.59 -3.40 -4.87
C ASN A 66 -8.56 -2.60 -5.68
N HIS A 67 -8.14 -1.45 -5.18
CA HIS A 67 -7.14 -0.61 -5.86
C HIS A 67 -5.77 -1.29 -5.94
N ASP A 68 -5.44 -2.13 -4.97
CA ASP A 68 -4.18 -2.85 -4.95
C ASP A 68 -4.11 -3.86 -6.10
N ASP A 69 -5.22 -4.53 -6.41
CA ASP A 69 -5.30 -5.44 -7.54
C ASP A 69 -5.14 -4.70 -8.87
N LEU A 70 -5.74 -3.53 -8.98
CA LEU A 70 -5.65 -2.72 -10.20
C LEU A 70 -4.22 -2.24 -10.44
N LEU A 71 -3.52 -1.83 -9.38
CA LEU A 71 -2.11 -1.47 -9.48
C LEU A 71 -1.25 -2.66 -9.89
N LEU A 72 -1.50 -3.83 -9.29
CA LEU A 72 -0.74 -5.03 -9.61
C LEU A 72 -0.89 -5.42 -11.09
N GLU A 73 -2.09 -5.37 -11.62
CA GLU A 73 -2.33 -5.65 -13.04
C GLU A 73 -1.55 -4.70 -13.94
N TRP A 74 -1.49 -3.43 -13.58
CA TRP A 74 -0.74 -2.44 -14.35
C TRP A 74 0.77 -2.65 -14.25
N LEU A 75 1.30 -2.87 -13.05
CA LEU A 75 2.74 -3.06 -12.83
C LEU A 75 3.26 -4.37 -13.42
N ASP A 76 2.54 -5.46 -13.23
CA ASP A 76 2.99 -6.80 -13.58
C ASP A 76 2.64 -7.19 -15.01
N GLU A 77 1.44 -6.82 -15.45
CA GLU A 77 0.90 -7.25 -16.75
C GLU A 77 0.82 -6.12 -17.77
N SER A 78 1.21 -4.91 -17.41
CA SER A 78 1.10 -3.70 -18.26
C SER A 78 -0.32 -3.48 -18.77
N LYS A 79 -1.31 -3.85 -17.97
CA LYS A 79 -2.71 -3.79 -18.36
C LYS A 79 -3.25 -2.38 -18.16
N ASP A 80 -3.65 -1.73 -19.23
CA ASP A 80 -4.26 -0.41 -19.18
C ASP A 80 -5.71 -0.53 -18.71
N ASN A 81 -6.10 0.37 -17.80
CA ASN A 81 -7.46 0.43 -17.29
C ASN A 81 -7.86 1.89 -17.13
N LEU A 82 -8.66 2.38 -18.09
CA LEU A 82 -9.06 3.79 -18.12
C LEU A 82 -9.93 4.16 -16.93
N MET A 83 -10.79 3.26 -16.46
CA MET A 83 -11.61 3.51 -15.28
C MET A 83 -10.75 3.69 -14.03
N TRP A 84 -9.77 2.81 -13.84
CA TRP A 84 -8.82 2.94 -12.75
C TRP A 84 -8.05 4.25 -12.83
N TYR A 85 -7.54 4.58 -14.01
CA TYR A 85 -6.79 5.82 -14.24
C TYR A 85 -7.60 7.05 -13.82
N LYS A 86 -8.89 7.10 -14.19
CA LYS A 86 -9.79 8.20 -13.85
C LYS A 86 -10.18 8.24 -12.38
N HIS A 87 -10.12 7.12 -11.68
CA HIS A 87 -10.53 7.01 -10.28
C HIS A 87 -9.36 6.90 -9.30
N GLY A 88 -8.31 7.67 -9.55
CA GLY A 88 -7.15 7.78 -8.65
C GLY A 88 -5.87 7.13 -9.16
N GLY A 89 -5.95 6.28 -10.19
CA GLY A 89 -4.79 5.61 -10.75
C GLY A 89 -3.81 6.55 -11.44
N GLU A 90 -4.30 7.69 -11.95
CA GLU A 90 -3.43 8.68 -12.60
C GLU A 90 -2.31 9.15 -11.69
N ALA A 91 -2.64 9.51 -10.45
CA ALA A 91 -1.64 9.94 -9.48
C ALA A 91 -0.61 8.85 -9.22
N THR A 92 -1.05 7.60 -9.18
CA THR A 92 -0.17 6.46 -8.98
C THR A 92 0.76 6.23 -10.18
N VAL A 93 0.23 6.30 -11.39
CA VAL A 93 1.05 6.18 -12.62
C VAL A 93 2.14 7.25 -12.64
N ILE A 94 1.78 8.49 -12.37
CA ILE A 94 2.74 9.60 -12.32
C ILE A 94 3.80 9.35 -11.24
N ALA A 95 3.39 8.91 -10.06
CA ALA A 95 4.31 8.65 -8.96
C ALA A 95 5.32 7.54 -9.29
N TYR A 96 4.92 6.55 -10.08
CA TYR A 96 5.82 5.46 -10.48
C TYR A 96 6.83 5.83 -11.54
N GLU A 97 6.73 6.99 -12.18
CA GLU A 97 7.69 7.43 -13.19
C GLU A 97 9.12 7.50 -12.66
N SER A 98 9.29 7.82 -11.37
CA SER A 98 10.59 7.93 -10.73
C SER A 98 11.01 6.68 -9.94
N VAL A 99 10.21 5.64 -9.95
CA VAL A 99 10.49 4.41 -9.20
C VAL A 99 11.37 3.49 -10.04
N THR A 100 12.44 2.96 -9.41
CA THR A 100 13.37 2.04 -10.09
C THR A 100 12.71 0.70 -10.39
N LEU A 101 13.26 -0.03 -11.37
CA LEU A 101 12.77 -1.36 -11.72
C LEU A 101 12.87 -2.32 -10.53
N ALA A 102 13.96 -2.24 -9.76
CA ALA A 102 14.16 -3.07 -8.58
C ALA A 102 13.06 -2.83 -7.54
N ASN A 103 12.69 -1.57 -7.31
CA ASN A 103 11.61 -1.22 -6.38
C ASN A 103 10.25 -1.65 -6.91
N LYS A 104 10.01 -1.49 -8.20
CA LYS A 104 8.76 -1.98 -8.81
C LYS A 104 8.58 -3.48 -8.59
N LYS A 105 9.66 -4.26 -8.72
CA LYS A 105 9.62 -5.71 -8.45
C LYS A 105 9.27 -6.01 -7.01
N LYS A 106 9.83 -5.28 -6.05
CA LYS A 106 9.48 -5.42 -4.64
C LYS A 106 8.00 -5.15 -4.40
N HIS A 107 7.47 -4.11 -5.03
CA HIS A 107 6.06 -3.76 -4.90
C HIS A 107 5.16 -4.83 -5.51
N ILE A 108 5.54 -5.38 -6.66
CA ILE A 108 4.81 -6.47 -7.29
C ILE A 108 4.74 -7.69 -6.36
N GLU A 109 5.88 -8.09 -5.78
CA GLU A 109 5.93 -9.22 -4.86
C GLU A 109 5.07 -8.98 -3.63
N PHE A 110 5.13 -7.77 -3.06
CA PHE A 110 4.30 -7.41 -1.92
C PHE A 110 2.81 -7.50 -2.25
N LEU A 111 2.40 -6.91 -3.38
CA LEU A 111 1.01 -6.92 -3.80
C LEU A 111 0.49 -8.34 -4.06
N LYS A 112 1.34 -9.22 -4.60
CA LYS A 112 0.99 -10.63 -4.78
C LYS A 112 0.84 -11.38 -3.46
N SER A 113 1.54 -10.94 -2.41
CA SER A 113 1.51 -11.58 -1.10
C SER A 113 0.33 -11.19 -0.24
N LEU A 114 -0.46 -10.19 -0.66
CA LEU A 114 -1.59 -9.70 0.13
C LEU A 114 -2.65 -10.79 0.33
N GLU A 115 -3.23 -10.81 1.52
CA GLU A 115 -4.27 -11.77 1.86
C GLU A 115 -5.63 -11.27 1.38
N ASP A 116 -6.48 -12.18 0.90
CA ASP A 116 -7.81 -11.80 0.43
C ASP A 116 -8.75 -11.47 1.60
N PHE A 117 -8.51 -12.13 2.74
CA PHE A 117 -9.28 -11.88 3.97
C PHE A 117 -8.50 -12.40 5.16
N TYR A 118 -8.96 -11.98 6.30
CA TYR A 118 -8.36 -12.42 7.56
C TYR A 118 -9.44 -12.84 8.55
#